data_6d07f4d9128d2e7e379e357b8c45155d
#
_entry.id   6d07f4d9128d2e7e379e357b8c45155d
#
_cell.length_a   1.000
_cell.length_b   1.000
_cell.length_c   1.000
_cell.angle_alpha   90.00
_cell.angle_beta   90.00
_cell.angle_gamma   90.00
#
_symmetry.space_group_name_H-M   'P 1'
#
loop_
_entity.id
_entity.type
_entity.pdbx_description
1 polymer ?
#
loop_
_entity_poly.entity_id
_entity_poly.type
_entity_poly.pdbx_seq_one_letter_code
_entity_poly.pdbx_strand_id
1 'polypeptide(L)'
;MYNEIPEEVIVITFVNQEKKIANFVKDQKKAGFFKYEKILKNPKIGDTLKVRLEVFDLEKKAYKLLTAEKGNEADCKAIKTIEGQLKIIPSGIGFVDHVFVDKEAIEKNQWTNNQMVKFKCILSFNKKKGTWCWAFYRPSYQ
;
A
#
# COMPACT_ATOMS: atom_id res chain seq x y z
N MET A 1 1.18 18.75 22.24
CA MET A 1 0.78 17.55 22.96
C MET A 1 1.34 16.28 22.33
N TYR A 2 1.19 16.09 21.03
CA TYR A 2 1.79 14.93 20.35
C TYR A 2 3.12 15.27 19.68
N ASN A 3 3.72 16.41 20.02
CA ASN A 3 4.92 16.89 19.34
C ASN A 3 6.14 15.98 19.52
N GLU A 4 6.14 15.17 20.57
CA GLU A 4 7.22 14.23 20.82
C GLU A 4 7.15 12.98 19.94
N ILE A 5 6.00 12.73 19.32
CA ILE A 5 5.80 11.59 18.45
C ILE A 5 5.95 12.09 17.00
N PRO A 6 6.96 11.62 16.28
CA PRO A 6 7.17 12.13 14.92
C PRO A 6 6.06 11.73 13.98
N GLU A 7 5.82 12.58 12.98
CA GLU A 7 4.90 12.23 11.92
C GLU A 7 5.56 11.24 10.97
N GLU A 8 4.79 10.30 10.47
CA GLU A 8 5.26 9.28 9.55
C GLU A 8 4.33 9.22 8.35
N VAL A 9 4.87 8.93 7.17
CA VAL A 9 4.06 8.78 5.96
C VAL A 9 3.84 7.29 5.71
N ILE A 10 2.58 6.91 5.61
CA ILE A 10 2.15 5.52 5.44
C ILE A 10 1.19 5.40 4.27
N VAL A 11 0.99 4.18 3.82
CA VAL A 11 -0.06 3.87 2.84
C VAL A 11 -1.01 2.85 3.45
N ILE A 12 -2.31 3.04 3.19
CA ILE A 12 -3.35 2.11 3.63
C ILE A 12 -3.36 0.93 2.66
N THR A 13 -3.22 -0.28 3.20
CA THR A 13 -3.17 -1.50 2.39
C THR A 13 -4.43 -2.35 2.48
N PHE A 14 -5.24 -2.14 3.51
CA PHE A 14 -6.50 -2.86 3.67
C PHE A 14 -7.41 -2.10 4.63
N VAL A 15 -8.71 -2.15 4.37
CA VAL A 15 -9.71 -1.50 5.23
C VAL A 15 -10.81 -2.49 5.56
N ASN A 16 -11.08 -2.66 6.85
CA ASN A 16 -12.23 -3.40 7.34
C ASN A 16 -13.25 -2.39 7.84
N GLN A 17 -14.24 -2.09 7.01
CA GLN A 17 -15.24 -1.07 7.32
C GLN A 17 -16.14 -1.45 8.48
N GLU A 18 -16.39 -2.73 8.64
CA GLU A 18 -17.25 -3.22 9.71
C GLU A 18 -16.63 -2.98 11.08
N LYS A 19 -15.37 -3.31 11.22
CA LYS A 19 -14.64 -3.13 12.48
C LYS A 19 -13.96 -1.77 12.61
N LYS A 20 -13.98 -0.96 11.55
CA LYS A 20 -13.31 0.34 11.49
C LYS A 20 -11.81 0.23 11.74
N ILE A 21 -11.20 -0.76 11.08
CA ILE A 21 -9.77 -1.02 11.18
C ILE A 21 -9.13 -0.81 9.80
N ALA A 22 -7.98 -0.15 9.80
CA ALA A 22 -7.18 0.01 8.58
C ALA A 22 -5.81 -0.58 8.80
N ASN A 23 -5.35 -1.37 7.82
CA ASN A 23 -3.99 -1.87 7.81
C ASN A 23 -3.12 -0.88 7.04
N PHE A 24 -1.88 -0.73 7.47
CA PHE A 24 -0.96 0.22 6.84
C PHE A 24 0.43 -0.36 6.70
N VAL A 25 1.21 0.24 5.81
CA VAL A 25 2.64 -0.05 5.66
C VAL A 25 3.37 1.29 5.57
N LYS A 26 4.42 1.43 6.36
CA LYS A 26 5.35 2.54 6.22
C LYS A 26 6.55 2.11 5.38
N ASP A 27 7.13 0.96 5.74
CA ASP A 27 8.24 0.32 5.04
C ASP A 27 8.33 -1.12 5.52
N GLN A 28 9.40 -1.83 5.16
CA GLN A 28 9.56 -3.23 5.56
C GLN A 28 9.75 -3.41 7.07
N LYS A 29 10.08 -2.34 7.77
CA LYS A 29 10.33 -2.39 9.21
C LYS A 29 9.12 -2.03 10.04
N LYS A 30 8.13 -1.34 9.44
CA LYS A 30 6.98 -0.89 10.19
C LYS A 30 5.70 -1.04 9.36
N ALA A 31 4.82 -1.90 9.85
CA ALA A 31 3.51 -2.13 9.28
C ALA A 31 2.61 -2.63 10.40
N GLY A 32 1.31 -2.48 10.25
CA GLY A 32 0.37 -2.94 11.25
C GLY A 32 -1.03 -2.46 10.96
N PHE A 33 -1.79 -2.24 12.01
CA PHE A 33 -3.16 -1.77 11.86
C PHE A 33 -3.53 -0.82 13.00
N PHE A 34 -4.59 -0.04 12.77
CA PHE A 34 -5.14 0.86 13.78
C PHE A 34 -6.64 1.00 13.56
N LYS A 35 -7.33 1.41 14.62
CA LYS A 35 -8.74 1.78 14.52
C LYS A 35 -8.81 3.22 14.06
N TYR A 36 -9.59 3.51 13.02
CA TYR A 36 -9.62 4.85 12.42
C TYR A 36 -10.87 5.65 12.75
N GLU A 37 -11.83 5.03 13.39
CA GLU A 37 -13.19 5.53 13.60
C GLU A 37 -13.31 7.01 13.95
N LYS A 38 -12.46 7.50 14.85
CA LYS A 38 -12.55 8.87 15.32
C LYS A 38 -11.72 9.88 14.51
N ILE A 39 -10.76 9.40 13.75
CA ILE A 39 -9.76 10.26 13.12
C ILE A 39 -9.97 10.36 11.62
N LEU A 40 -10.37 9.28 10.97
CA LEU A 40 -10.52 9.21 9.52
C LEU A 40 -11.95 8.87 9.13
N LYS A 41 -12.39 9.46 8.02
CA LYS A 41 -13.65 9.11 7.38
C LYS A 41 -13.33 8.37 6.09
N ASN A 42 -13.91 7.18 5.91
CA ASN A 42 -13.82 6.44 4.66
C ASN A 42 -12.40 6.28 4.09
N PRO A 43 -11.43 5.81 4.89
CA PRO A 43 -10.11 5.54 4.33
C PRO A 43 -10.21 4.47 3.25
N LYS A 44 -9.34 4.54 2.24
CA LYS A 44 -9.34 3.61 1.11
C LYS A 44 -7.96 3.01 0.93
N ILE A 45 -7.93 1.80 0.37
CA ILE A 45 -6.66 1.17 0.00
C ILE A 45 -5.91 2.11 -0.95
N GLY A 46 -4.65 2.35 -0.65
CA GLY A 46 -3.81 3.24 -1.44
C GLY A 46 -3.74 4.66 -0.94
N ASP A 47 -4.59 5.04 0.03
CA ASP A 47 -4.51 6.36 0.61
C ASP A 47 -3.16 6.54 1.29
N THR A 48 -2.50 7.65 0.98
CA THR A 48 -1.22 8.01 1.61
C THR A 48 -1.50 9.06 2.67
N LEU A 49 -1.08 8.76 3.89
CA LEU A 49 -1.39 9.61 5.04
C LEU A 49 -0.12 9.95 5.80
N LYS A 50 -0.12 11.17 6.35
CA LYS A 50 0.91 11.59 7.29
C LYS A 50 0.27 11.45 8.68
N VAL A 51 0.81 10.57 9.51
CA VAL A 51 0.17 10.16 10.77
C VAL A 51 1.13 10.22 11.92
N ARG A 52 0.55 10.31 13.13
CA ARG A 52 1.29 10.04 14.36
C ARG A 52 0.69 8.79 14.96
N LEU A 53 1.52 7.81 15.23
CA LEU A 53 1.11 6.50 15.73
C LEU A 53 1.79 6.22 17.05
N GLU A 54 1.03 5.62 17.97
CA GLU A 54 1.55 5.13 19.24
C GLU A 54 1.37 3.62 19.27
N VAL A 55 2.38 2.91 19.75
CA VAL A 55 2.28 1.46 19.87
C VAL A 55 1.22 1.09 20.91
N PHE A 56 0.25 0.29 20.53
CA PHE A 56 -0.74 -0.26 21.43
C PHE A 56 -0.37 -1.67 21.87
N ASP A 57 0.00 -2.52 20.89
CA ASP A 57 0.45 -3.89 21.14
C ASP A 57 1.44 -4.25 20.04
N LEU A 58 2.74 -4.17 20.35
CA LEU A 58 3.79 -4.38 19.36
C LEU A 58 3.78 -5.81 18.81
N GLU A 59 3.49 -6.79 19.66
CA GLU A 59 3.44 -8.17 19.24
C GLU A 59 2.38 -8.41 18.17
N LYS A 60 1.22 -7.79 18.33
CA LYS A 60 0.12 -7.90 17.37
C LYS A 60 0.21 -6.87 16.26
N LYS A 61 1.22 -5.98 16.31
CA LYS A 61 1.37 -4.86 15.37
C LYS A 61 0.16 -3.94 15.38
N ALA A 62 -0.41 -3.74 16.55
CA ALA A 62 -1.54 -2.85 16.77
C ALA A 62 -1.05 -1.48 17.22
N TYR A 63 -1.57 -0.44 16.58
CA TYR A 63 -1.18 0.94 16.86
C TYR A 63 -2.42 1.76 17.17
N LYS A 64 -2.19 2.87 17.88
CA LYS A 64 -3.22 3.86 18.11
C LYS A 64 -2.95 5.04 17.19
N LEU A 65 -3.94 5.41 16.40
CA LEU A 65 -3.83 6.56 15.51
C LEU A 65 -4.12 7.81 16.31
N LEU A 66 -3.15 8.71 16.41
CA LEU A 66 -3.27 9.95 17.16
C LEU A 66 -3.69 11.11 16.26
N THR A 67 -3.01 11.28 15.13
CA THR A 67 -3.34 12.30 14.14
C THR A 67 -3.18 11.72 12.75
N ALA A 68 -3.94 12.29 11.79
CA ALA A 68 -3.82 11.89 10.40
C ALA A 68 -4.17 13.07 9.48
N GLU A 69 -3.41 13.21 8.42
CA GLU A 69 -3.72 14.16 7.35
C GLU A 69 -3.22 13.57 6.03
N LYS A 70 -3.66 14.16 4.93
CA LYS A 70 -3.24 13.67 3.61
C LYS A 70 -1.74 13.81 3.47
N GLY A 71 -1.07 12.74 3.04
CA GLY A 71 0.37 12.72 2.80
C GLY A 71 0.69 12.76 1.32
N ASN A 72 1.97 12.93 1.02
CA ASN A 72 2.48 12.93 -0.35
C ASN A 72 3.05 11.56 -0.66
N GLU A 73 2.60 10.95 -1.77
CA GLU A 73 3.10 9.63 -2.19
C GLU A 73 4.62 9.61 -2.37
N ALA A 74 5.20 10.73 -2.79
CA ALA A 74 6.64 10.81 -2.96
C ALA A 74 7.42 10.61 -1.66
N ASP A 75 6.78 10.85 -0.53
CA ASP A 75 7.41 10.69 0.79
C ASP A 75 7.15 9.31 1.39
N CYS A 76 6.37 8.47 0.71
CA CYS A 76 6.03 7.14 1.24
C CYS A 76 6.96 6.08 0.63
N LYS A 77 7.73 5.42 1.48
CA LYS A 77 8.67 4.38 1.04
C LYS A 77 7.98 3.09 0.62
N ALA A 78 6.71 2.95 0.93
CA ALA A 78 5.93 1.76 0.56
C ALA A 78 5.20 1.93 -0.77
N ILE A 79 5.40 3.04 -1.48
CA ILE A 79 4.85 3.28 -2.80
C ILE A 79 6.01 3.66 -3.73
N LYS A 80 6.05 3.06 -4.91
CA LYS A 80 7.02 3.47 -5.92
C LYS A 80 6.42 3.37 -7.31
N THR A 81 7.00 4.08 -8.27
CA THR A 81 6.62 4.00 -9.67
C THR A 81 7.64 3.14 -10.38
N ILE A 82 7.19 2.19 -11.16
CA ILE A 82 8.08 1.38 -11.99
C ILE A 82 7.64 1.45 -13.44
N GLU A 83 8.60 1.25 -14.34
CA GLU A 83 8.36 1.22 -15.76
C GLU A 83 9.16 0.04 -16.34
N GLY A 84 8.52 -0.75 -17.17
CA GLY A 84 9.20 -1.90 -17.75
C GLY A 84 8.29 -2.68 -18.68
N GLN A 85 8.84 -3.74 -19.22
CA GLN A 85 8.12 -4.61 -20.16
C GLN A 85 7.26 -5.59 -19.38
N LEU A 86 5.97 -5.61 -19.72
CA LEU A 86 5.01 -6.52 -19.08
C LEU A 86 5.13 -7.90 -19.71
N LYS A 87 5.27 -8.92 -18.88
CA LYS A 87 5.27 -10.32 -19.31
C LYS A 87 4.00 -10.97 -18.78
N ILE A 88 3.15 -11.43 -19.69
CA ILE A 88 1.89 -12.08 -19.33
C ILE A 88 2.06 -13.59 -19.51
N ILE A 89 1.75 -14.35 -18.46
CA ILE A 89 1.82 -15.81 -18.51
C ILE A 89 0.46 -16.39 -18.93
N PRO A 90 0.37 -17.67 -19.29
CA PRO A 90 -0.87 -18.24 -19.83
C PRO A 90 -2.10 -18.10 -18.94
N SER A 91 -1.94 -18.00 -17.63
CA SER A 91 -3.08 -17.80 -16.72
C SER A 91 -3.69 -16.40 -16.81
N GLY A 92 -3.02 -15.46 -17.48
CA GLY A 92 -3.49 -14.09 -17.64
C GLY A 92 -2.90 -13.09 -16.68
N ILE A 93 -2.16 -13.55 -15.67
CA ILE A 93 -1.46 -12.63 -14.77
C ILE A 93 -0.14 -12.20 -15.40
N GLY A 94 0.42 -11.10 -14.93
CA GLY A 94 1.64 -10.58 -15.50
C GLY A 94 2.66 -10.15 -14.48
N PHE A 95 3.86 -9.83 -14.97
CA PHE A 95 4.97 -9.37 -14.14
C PHE A 95 5.75 -8.31 -14.89
N VAL A 96 6.18 -7.28 -14.15
CA VAL A 96 7.17 -6.32 -14.61
C VAL A 96 8.31 -6.46 -13.62
N ASP A 97 9.46 -6.95 -14.07
CA ASP A 97 10.53 -7.40 -13.18
C ASP A 97 9.98 -8.44 -12.22
N HIS A 98 9.91 -8.15 -10.95
CA HIS A 98 9.36 -9.07 -9.96
C HIS A 98 8.03 -8.58 -9.37
N VAL A 99 7.46 -7.53 -9.99
CA VAL A 99 6.22 -6.95 -9.49
C VAL A 99 5.03 -7.63 -10.17
N PHE A 100 4.16 -8.18 -9.34
CA PHE A 100 2.96 -8.88 -9.79
C PHE A 100 1.90 -7.89 -10.27
N VAL A 101 1.28 -8.20 -11.43
CA VAL A 101 0.15 -7.45 -11.97
C VAL A 101 -0.98 -8.43 -12.19
N ASP A 102 -2.12 -8.23 -11.54
CA ASP A 102 -3.21 -9.17 -11.64
C ASP A 102 -3.92 -9.10 -13.00
N LYS A 103 -4.64 -10.17 -13.32
CA LYS A 103 -5.35 -10.29 -14.59
C LYS A 103 -6.35 -9.16 -14.79
N GLU A 104 -7.07 -8.81 -13.74
CA GLU A 104 -8.07 -7.75 -13.81
C GLU A 104 -7.47 -6.40 -14.19
N ALA A 105 -6.31 -6.07 -13.61
CA ALA A 105 -5.61 -4.83 -13.93
C ALA A 105 -5.16 -4.81 -15.40
N ILE A 106 -4.66 -5.93 -15.90
CA ILE A 106 -4.22 -6.05 -17.27
C ILE A 106 -5.39 -5.84 -18.24
N GLU A 107 -6.51 -6.48 -17.96
CA GLU A 107 -7.70 -6.36 -18.80
C GLU A 107 -8.28 -4.94 -18.76
N LYS A 108 -8.37 -4.37 -17.57
CA LYS A 108 -8.93 -3.03 -17.39
C LYS A 108 -8.11 -1.97 -18.14
N ASN A 109 -6.79 -2.12 -18.15
CA ASN A 109 -5.90 -1.16 -18.79
C ASN A 109 -5.60 -1.53 -20.25
N GLN A 110 -6.14 -2.66 -20.72
CA GLN A 110 -5.95 -3.14 -22.08
C GLN A 110 -4.47 -3.34 -22.43
N TRP A 111 -3.71 -3.79 -21.46
CA TRP A 111 -2.28 -4.06 -21.65
C TRP A 111 -2.08 -5.40 -22.35
N THR A 112 -1.02 -5.48 -23.15
CA THR A 112 -0.68 -6.68 -23.92
C THR A 112 0.70 -7.19 -23.53
N ASN A 113 0.96 -8.46 -23.86
CA ASN A 113 2.25 -9.08 -23.56
C ASN A 113 3.37 -8.32 -24.28
N ASN A 114 4.46 -8.12 -23.56
CA ASN A 114 5.67 -7.41 -24.04
C ASN A 114 5.49 -5.88 -24.19
N GLN A 115 4.36 -5.34 -23.79
CA GLN A 115 4.14 -3.91 -23.84
C GLN A 115 4.93 -3.22 -22.72
N MET A 116 5.49 -2.04 -23.02
CA MET A 116 6.10 -1.17 -21.99
C MET A 116 4.99 -0.51 -21.22
N VAL A 117 4.99 -0.68 -19.91
CA VAL A 117 3.96 -0.11 -19.03
C VAL A 117 4.61 0.63 -17.88
N LYS A 118 3.87 1.56 -17.32
CA LYS A 118 4.31 2.35 -16.16
C LYS A 118 3.17 2.39 -15.15
N PHE A 119 3.50 2.07 -13.91
CA PHE A 119 2.46 2.05 -12.88
C PHE A 119 3.06 2.25 -11.49
N LYS A 120 2.17 2.51 -10.54
CA LYS A 120 2.55 2.59 -9.14
C LYS A 120 2.28 1.26 -8.47
N CYS A 121 3.20 0.86 -7.59
CA CYS A 121 3.05 -0.36 -6.83
C CYS A 121 3.19 -0.09 -5.34
N ILE A 122 2.58 -0.95 -4.55
CA ILE A 122 2.56 -0.86 -3.09
C ILE A 122 3.30 -2.05 -2.52
N LEU A 123 4.10 -1.78 -1.49
CA LEU A 123 4.79 -2.80 -0.73
C LEU A 123 3.79 -3.46 0.22
N SER A 124 3.74 -4.78 0.21
CA SER A 124 2.91 -5.52 1.16
C SER A 124 3.56 -6.83 1.55
N PHE A 125 3.18 -7.36 2.70
CA PHE A 125 3.73 -8.62 3.18
C PHE A 125 2.90 -9.78 2.64
N ASN A 126 3.55 -10.69 1.94
CA ASN A 126 2.89 -11.89 1.41
C ASN A 126 3.00 -13.00 2.46
N LYS A 127 1.89 -13.28 3.13
CA LYS A 127 1.85 -14.27 4.21
C LYS A 127 2.18 -15.68 3.73
N LYS A 128 1.78 -16.02 2.51
CA LYS A 128 2.03 -17.36 1.96
C LYS A 128 3.51 -17.60 1.72
N LYS A 129 4.23 -16.59 1.22
CA LYS A 129 5.66 -16.70 0.95
C LYS A 129 6.53 -16.27 2.13
N GLY A 130 5.94 -15.58 3.11
CA GLY A 130 6.68 -15.05 4.24
C GLY A 130 7.64 -13.92 3.88
N THR A 131 7.38 -13.22 2.80
CA THR A 131 8.27 -12.14 2.32
C THR A 131 7.49 -10.90 1.95
N TRP A 132 8.22 -9.79 1.86
CA TRP A 132 7.68 -8.53 1.36
C TRP A 132 7.69 -8.54 -0.17
N CYS A 133 6.59 -8.08 -0.77
CA CYS A 133 6.44 -8.04 -2.22
C CYS A 133 5.88 -6.71 -2.66
N TRP A 134 6.26 -6.30 -3.87
CA TRP A 134 5.63 -5.15 -4.53
C TRP A 134 4.51 -5.66 -5.42
N ALA A 135 3.36 -5.00 -5.39
CA ALA A 135 2.22 -5.39 -6.21
C ALA A 135 1.64 -4.16 -6.89
N PHE A 136 1.08 -4.36 -8.08
CA PHE A 136 0.40 -3.31 -8.83
C PHE A 136 -0.66 -2.64 -7.96
N TYR A 137 -0.69 -1.30 -8.01
CA TYR A 137 -1.69 -0.52 -7.33
C TYR A 137 -2.58 0.22 -8.34
N ARG A 138 -1.99 1.03 -9.20
CA ARG A 138 -2.73 1.77 -10.22
C ARG A 138 -1.80 2.20 -11.35
N PRO A 139 -2.36 2.44 -12.58
CA PRO A 139 -1.54 2.95 -13.68
C PRO A 139 -0.98 4.33 -13.32
N SER A 140 0.18 4.64 -13.88
CA SER A 140 0.78 5.96 -13.72
C SER A 140 0.64 6.71 -15.02
N TYR A 141 -0.54 7.22 -15.28
CA TYR A 141 -0.77 8.07 -16.42
C TYR A 141 -0.68 9.50 -15.97
N GLN A 142 -0.46 10.32 -16.88
CA GLN A 142 -0.35 11.65 -16.62
C GLN A 142 -1.48 12.42 -16.86
#